data_e87e479016ffa6c0bb069cd820883c50
#
_entry.id   e87e479016ffa6c0bb069cd820883c50
#
_cell.length_a   1.000
_cell.length_b   1.000
_cell.length_c   1.000
_cell.angle_alpha   90.00
_cell.angle_beta   90.00
_cell.angle_gamma   90.00
#
_symmetry.space_group_name_H-M   'P 1'
#
loop_
_entity.id
_entity.type
_entity.pdbx_description
1 polymer ?
#
loop_
_entity_poly.entity_id
_entity_poly.type
_entity_poly.pdbx_seq_one_letter_code
_entity_poly.pdbx_strand_id
1 'polypeptide(L)'
;MTHPLPLHHATRYGLHLRPITDDDMGFLTALYRSTREDELNRVPWSEADKRVFIEMQFTAQHSHYQKHYPDALWLVIEQAGRPIGRLYLERWGSEHRIIDIALMPEARGRGIGHAVLQDVMDEAARAGKQVGIHVEKTNPAMTLYHRLGFQRTEDKGVYDLMIWTASAPARA
;
A
#
# COMPACT_ATOMS: atom_id res chain seq x y z
N MET A 1 0.95 -5.35 21.55
CA MET A 1 -0.20 -5.71 20.69
C MET A 1 -0.43 -4.63 19.64
N THR A 2 -0.47 -5.02 18.39
CA THR A 2 -0.83 -4.12 17.31
C THR A 2 -2.35 -4.01 17.26
N HIS A 3 -2.87 -2.82 17.45
CA HIS A 3 -4.30 -2.58 17.31
C HIS A 3 -4.69 -2.58 15.82
N PRO A 4 -5.86 -3.13 15.47
CA PRO A 4 -6.32 -3.07 14.09
C PRO A 4 -6.53 -1.63 13.64
N LEU A 5 -6.45 -1.40 12.33
CA LEU A 5 -6.77 -0.09 11.75
C LEU A 5 -8.29 0.12 11.81
N PRO A 6 -8.76 1.20 12.46
CA PRO A 6 -10.19 1.52 12.44
C PRO A 6 -10.65 1.83 11.03
N LEU A 7 -11.67 1.14 10.56
CA LEU A 7 -12.21 1.35 9.22
C LEU A 7 -13.47 2.22 9.31
N HIS A 8 -13.47 3.29 8.53
CA HIS A 8 -14.59 4.22 8.43
C HIS A 8 -14.99 4.44 6.97
N HIS A 9 -14.06 4.94 6.18
CA HIS A 9 -14.27 5.13 4.74
C HIS A 9 -14.31 3.80 3.99
N ALA A 10 -13.45 2.87 4.37
CA ALA A 10 -13.37 1.55 3.74
C ALA A 10 -14.66 0.73 3.92
N THR A 11 -15.38 0.90 5.03
CA THR A 11 -16.64 0.17 5.26
C THR A 11 -17.71 0.48 4.24
N ARG A 12 -17.68 1.66 3.62
CA ARG A 12 -18.63 2.04 2.57
C ARG A 12 -18.51 1.17 1.32
N TYR A 13 -17.34 0.55 1.14
CA TYR A 13 -17.07 -0.34 0.01
C TYR A 13 -17.16 -1.81 0.40
N GLY A 14 -17.60 -2.08 1.63
CA GLY A 14 -17.67 -3.45 2.15
C GLY A 14 -16.30 -4.09 2.33
N LEU A 15 -15.29 -3.29 2.63
CA LEU A 15 -13.93 -3.79 2.78
C LEU A 15 -13.70 -4.35 4.18
N HIS A 16 -12.89 -5.39 4.23
CA HIS A 16 -12.38 -5.99 5.45
C HIS A 16 -10.86 -6.13 5.31
N LEU A 17 -10.13 -5.75 6.35
CA LEU A 17 -8.68 -5.88 6.38
C LEU A 17 -8.30 -6.90 7.46
N ARG A 18 -7.55 -7.91 7.08
CA ARG A 18 -7.12 -8.97 7.99
C ARG A 18 -5.63 -9.25 7.85
N PRO A 19 -4.98 -9.76 8.91
CA PRO A 19 -3.57 -10.15 8.79
C PRO A 19 -3.34 -11.21 7.71
N ILE A 20 -2.18 -11.13 7.05
CA ILE A 20 -1.76 -12.13 6.08
C ILE A 20 -1.48 -13.46 6.79
N THR A 21 -1.67 -14.56 6.05
CA THR A 21 -1.26 -15.90 6.46
C THR A 21 -0.46 -16.54 5.34
N ASP A 22 0.13 -17.71 5.60
CA ASP A 22 0.87 -18.45 4.58
C ASP A 22 -0.01 -18.82 3.39
N ASP A 23 -1.31 -18.98 3.60
CA ASP A 23 -2.27 -19.27 2.53
C ASP A 23 -2.43 -18.10 1.54
N ASP A 24 -1.98 -16.92 1.90
CA ASP A 24 -2.10 -15.73 1.04
C ASP A 24 -0.93 -15.56 0.08
N MET A 25 0.13 -16.37 0.19
CA MET A 25 1.35 -16.16 -0.59
C MET A 25 1.10 -16.23 -2.10
N GLY A 26 0.22 -17.12 -2.55
CA GLY A 26 -0.17 -17.20 -3.96
C GLY A 26 -0.85 -15.92 -4.44
N PHE A 27 -1.80 -15.41 -3.67
CA PHE A 27 -2.47 -14.15 -3.98
C PHE A 27 -1.49 -12.97 -3.97
N LEU A 28 -0.66 -12.87 -2.94
CA LEU A 28 0.31 -11.76 -2.82
C LEU A 28 1.33 -11.76 -3.96
N THR A 29 1.74 -12.93 -4.43
CA THR A 29 2.62 -13.06 -5.60
C THR A 29 1.92 -12.57 -6.86
N ALA A 30 0.66 -12.96 -7.06
CA ALA A 30 -0.14 -12.50 -8.20
C ALA A 30 -0.37 -10.99 -8.15
N LEU A 31 -0.63 -10.44 -6.98
CA LEU A 31 -0.79 -9.00 -6.77
C LEU A 31 0.51 -8.26 -7.11
N TYR A 32 1.65 -8.75 -6.64
CA TYR A 32 2.95 -8.18 -6.97
C TYR A 32 3.18 -8.21 -8.48
N ARG A 33 2.91 -9.34 -9.15
CA ARG A 33 3.05 -9.45 -10.59
C ARG A 33 2.20 -8.40 -11.32
N SER A 34 0.99 -8.14 -10.85
CA SER A 34 0.11 -7.16 -11.49
C SER A 34 0.72 -5.75 -11.49
N THR A 35 1.57 -5.43 -10.51
CA THR A 35 2.26 -4.14 -10.45
C THR A 35 3.47 -4.07 -11.39
N ARG A 36 3.91 -5.21 -11.94
CA ARG A 36 5.07 -5.33 -12.83
C ARG A 36 4.69 -5.75 -14.25
N GLU A 37 3.39 -5.89 -14.55
CA GLU A 37 2.94 -6.43 -15.83
C GLU A 37 3.41 -5.61 -17.02
N ASP A 38 3.41 -4.29 -16.92
CA ASP A 38 3.89 -3.42 -17.99
C ASP A 38 5.37 -3.65 -18.30
N GLU A 39 6.20 -3.85 -17.27
CA GLU A 39 7.61 -4.16 -17.44
C GLU A 39 7.81 -5.54 -18.06
N LEU A 40 7.04 -6.53 -17.60
CA LEU A 40 7.12 -7.90 -18.12
C LEU A 40 6.69 -7.97 -19.59
N ASN A 41 5.73 -7.15 -20.00
CA ASN A 41 5.27 -7.11 -21.39
C ASN A 41 6.32 -6.55 -22.36
N ARG A 42 7.35 -5.90 -21.85
CA ARG A 42 8.43 -5.31 -22.66
C ARG A 42 9.61 -6.24 -22.86
N VAL A 43 9.65 -7.37 -22.16
CA VAL A 43 10.77 -8.33 -22.28
C VAL A 43 10.33 -9.56 -23.06
N PRO A 44 11.22 -10.11 -23.91
CA PRO A 44 10.88 -11.27 -24.76
C PRO A 44 11.08 -12.61 -24.02
N TRP A 45 10.68 -12.67 -22.75
CA TRP A 45 10.82 -13.87 -21.95
C TRP A 45 9.61 -14.80 -22.11
N SER A 46 9.84 -16.10 -21.92
CA SER A 46 8.75 -17.06 -21.82
C SER A 46 7.91 -16.80 -20.57
N GLU A 47 6.68 -17.30 -20.58
CA GLU A 47 5.81 -17.21 -19.39
C GLU A 47 6.45 -17.91 -18.19
N ALA A 48 7.11 -19.05 -18.40
CA ALA A 48 7.81 -19.76 -17.34
C ALA A 48 8.93 -18.91 -16.71
N ASP A 49 9.72 -18.23 -17.54
CA ASP A 49 10.79 -17.35 -17.07
C ASP A 49 10.25 -16.15 -16.32
N LYS A 50 9.17 -15.56 -16.80
CA LYS A 50 8.50 -14.45 -16.11
C LYS A 50 8.01 -14.87 -14.73
N ARG A 51 7.44 -16.07 -14.62
CA ARG A 51 6.95 -16.61 -13.35
C ARG A 51 8.09 -16.78 -12.35
N VAL A 52 9.18 -17.39 -12.76
CA VAL A 52 10.37 -17.59 -11.90
C VAL A 52 10.90 -16.23 -11.42
N PHE A 53 11.02 -15.27 -12.34
CA PHE A 53 11.50 -13.93 -12.01
C PHE A 53 10.59 -13.24 -10.97
N ILE A 54 9.28 -13.30 -11.16
CA ILE A 54 8.31 -12.68 -10.24
C ILE A 54 8.35 -13.36 -8.87
N GLU A 55 8.42 -14.68 -8.82
CA GLU A 55 8.51 -15.41 -7.55
C GLU A 55 9.78 -15.03 -6.77
N MET A 56 10.91 -14.91 -7.46
CA MET A 56 12.16 -14.45 -6.85
C MET A 56 12.04 -13.03 -6.32
N GLN A 57 11.51 -12.13 -7.12
CA GLN A 57 11.36 -10.72 -6.75
C GLN A 57 10.41 -10.55 -5.56
N PHE A 58 9.27 -11.25 -5.60
CA PHE A 58 8.30 -11.20 -4.51
C PHE A 58 8.90 -11.75 -3.21
N THR A 59 9.57 -12.89 -3.26
CA THR A 59 10.19 -13.49 -2.09
C THR A 59 11.25 -12.56 -1.47
N ALA A 60 12.07 -11.93 -2.32
CA ALA A 60 13.08 -10.97 -1.87
C ALA A 60 12.43 -9.75 -1.21
N GLN A 61 11.38 -9.20 -1.81
CA GLN A 61 10.66 -8.06 -1.25
C GLN A 61 9.99 -8.42 0.08
N HIS A 62 9.32 -9.55 0.13
CA HIS A 62 8.61 -10.02 1.32
C HIS A 62 9.58 -10.21 2.49
N SER A 63 10.72 -10.88 2.26
CA SER A 63 11.75 -11.08 3.27
C SER A 63 12.36 -9.77 3.74
N HIS A 64 12.61 -8.85 2.79
CA HIS A 64 13.14 -7.52 3.09
C HIS A 64 12.19 -6.73 4.00
N TYR A 65 10.91 -6.70 3.66
CA TYR A 65 9.90 -5.99 4.44
C TYR A 65 9.78 -6.57 5.84
N GLN A 66 9.69 -7.89 5.98
CA GLN A 66 9.58 -8.53 7.29
C GLN A 66 10.79 -8.27 8.17
N LYS A 67 11.99 -8.21 7.59
CA LYS A 67 13.22 -7.94 8.32
C LYS A 67 13.31 -6.47 8.76
N HIS A 68 12.96 -5.54 7.89
CA HIS A 68 13.12 -4.09 8.16
C HIS A 68 11.93 -3.46 8.88
N TYR A 69 10.76 -4.10 8.85
CA TYR A 69 9.55 -3.58 9.47
C TYR A 69 8.87 -4.65 10.33
N PRO A 70 9.57 -5.14 11.39
CA PRO A 70 9.06 -6.30 12.15
C PRO A 70 7.75 -6.04 12.89
N ASP A 71 7.43 -4.78 13.17
CA ASP A 71 6.23 -4.39 13.91
C ASP A 71 5.09 -3.91 13.01
N ALA A 72 5.23 -4.09 11.70
CA ALA A 72 4.23 -3.64 10.75
C ALA A 72 2.95 -4.48 10.80
N LEU A 73 1.85 -3.82 10.42
CA LEU A 73 0.60 -4.51 10.07
C LEU A 73 0.72 -4.98 8.63
N TRP A 74 0.64 -6.28 8.43
CA TRP A 74 0.66 -6.93 7.11
C TRP A 74 -0.77 -7.37 6.80
N LEU A 75 -1.50 -6.55 6.04
CA LEU A 75 -2.93 -6.75 5.88
C LEU A 75 -3.30 -7.09 4.44
N VAL A 76 -4.19 -8.08 4.29
CA VAL A 76 -4.93 -8.34 3.06
C VAL A 76 -6.18 -7.49 3.07
N ILE A 77 -6.47 -6.83 1.96
CA ILE A 77 -7.73 -6.11 1.74
C ILE A 77 -8.68 -7.08 1.06
N GLU A 78 -9.84 -7.32 1.70
CA GLU A 78 -10.88 -8.19 1.16
C GLU A 78 -12.14 -7.39 0.85
N GLN A 79 -12.84 -7.81 -0.20
CA GLN A 79 -14.18 -7.31 -0.52
C GLN A 79 -15.07 -8.52 -0.84
N ALA A 80 -16.19 -8.62 -0.14
CA ALA A 80 -17.12 -9.77 -0.28
C ALA A 80 -16.40 -11.12 -0.12
N GLY A 81 -15.48 -11.20 0.84
CA GLY A 81 -14.73 -12.42 1.14
C GLY A 81 -13.60 -12.74 0.17
N ARG A 82 -13.32 -11.87 -0.80
CA ARG A 82 -12.27 -12.07 -1.80
C ARG A 82 -11.10 -11.13 -1.57
N PRO A 83 -9.85 -11.64 -1.57
CA PRO A 83 -8.68 -10.77 -1.54
C PRO A 83 -8.62 -9.90 -2.79
N ILE A 84 -8.48 -8.60 -2.62
CA ILE A 84 -8.38 -7.64 -3.73
C ILE A 84 -7.14 -6.76 -3.67
N GLY A 85 -6.41 -6.79 -2.56
CA GLY A 85 -5.23 -5.95 -2.39
C GLY A 85 -4.53 -6.20 -1.07
N ARG A 86 -3.55 -5.33 -0.79
CA ARG A 86 -2.82 -5.37 0.47
C ARG A 86 -2.52 -3.97 0.98
N LEU A 87 -2.39 -3.85 2.31
CA LEU A 87 -1.89 -2.66 2.99
C LEU A 87 -0.86 -3.10 4.03
N TYR A 88 0.36 -2.61 3.89
CA TYR A 88 1.43 -2.80 4.87
C TYR A 88 1.70 -1.46 5.53
N LEU A 89 1.52 -1.40 6.84
CA LEU A 89 1.56 -0.16 7.62
C LEU A 89 2.37 -0.35 8.90
N GLU A 90 3.31 0.56 9.16
CA GLU A 90 3.99 0.58 10.46
C GLU A 90 3.74 1.92 11.14
N ARG A 91 3.36 1.87 12.40
CA ARG A 91 3.08 3.05 13.22
C ARG A 91 4.32 3.44 13.99
N TRP A 92 4.97 4.53 13.56
CA TRP A 92 6.12 5.09 14.25
C TRP A 92 5.68 6.15 15.24
N GLY A 93 6.63 6.68 16.04
CA GLY A 93 6.33 7.69 17.06
C GLY A 93 5.71 8.97 16.50
N SER A 94 6.18 9.44 15.33
CA SER A 94 5.71 10.69 14.72
C SER A 94 5.09 10.49 13.34
N GLU A 95 5.06 9.27 12.83
CA GLU A 95 4.63 8.99 11.46
C GLU A 95 3.96 7.63 11.34
N HIS A 96 2.86 7.56 10.59
CA HIS A 96 2.36 6.31 10.04
C HIS A 96 3.04 6.11 8.69
N ARG A 97 3.91 5.10 8.61
CA ARG A 97 4.59 4.76 7.36
C ARG A 97 3.82 3.70 6.62
N ILE A 98 3.27 4.06 5.46
CA ILE A 98 2.73 3.07 4.53
C ILE A 98 3.92 2.44 3.82
N ILE A 99 4.16 1.16 4.10
CA ILE A 99 5.26 0.40 3.47
C ILE A 99 4.87 0.04 2.05
N ASP A 100 3.62 -0.39 1.87
CA ASP A 100 3.07 -0.73 0.57
C ASP A 100 1.54 -0.71 0.60
N ILE A 101 0.94 -0.25 -0.48
CA ILE A 101 -0.49 -0.37 -0.74
C ILE A 101 -0.66 -0.72 -2.21
N ALA A 102 -1.40 -1.78 -2.50
CA ALA A 102 -1.63 -2.23 -3.86
C ALA A 102 -3.00 -2.89 -3.98
N LEU A 103 -3.62 -2.70 -5.13
CA LEU A 103 -4.91 -3.33 -5.49
C LEU A 103 -4.74 -4.13 -6.77
N MET A 104 -5.47 -5.24 -6.86
CA MET A 104 -5.60 -5.97 -8.12
C MET A 104 -6.19 -5.05 -9.20
N PRO A 105 -5.82 -5.23 -10.48
CA PRO A 105 -6.26 -4.33 -11.56
C PRO A 105 -7.77 -4.12 -11.60
N GLU A 106 -8.56 -5.16 -11.39
CA GLU A 106 -10.02 -5.11 -11.42
C GLU A 106 -10.64 -4.30 -10.26
N ALA A 107 -9.87 -4.08 -9.19
CA ALA A 107 -10.31 -3.29 -8.04
C ALA A 107 -9.88 -1.82 -8.11
N ARG A 108 -9.06 -1.46 -9.09
CA ARG A 108 -8.57 -0.08 -9.27
C ARG A 108 -9.63 0.82 -9.89
N GLY A 109 -9.49 2.13 -9.65
CA GLY A 109 -10.35 3.13 -10.25
C GLY A 109 -11.77 3.16 -9.69
N ARG A 110 -12.02 2.59 -8.52
CA ARG A 110 -13.33 2.52 -7.88
C ARG A 110 -13.39 3.31 -6.56
N GLY A 111 -12.34 4.00 -6.19
CA GLY A 111 -12.27 4.74 -4.93
C GLY A 111 -11.83 3.92 -3.73
N ILE A 112 -11.51 2.64 -3.90
CA ILE A 112 -11.11 1.75 -2.80
C ILE A 112 -9.79 2.20 -2.17
N GLY A 113 -8.78 2.45 -3.00
CA GLY A 113 -7.48 2.93 -2.52
C GLY A 113 -7.59 4.26 -1.78
N HIS A 114 -8.39 5.18 -2.32
CA HIS A 114 -8.69 6.46 -1.69
C HIS A 114 -9.30 6.25 -0.30
N ALA A 115 -10.28 5.37 -0.17
CA ALA A 115 -10.95 5.09 1.11
C ALA A 115 -10.01 4.51 2.14
N VAL A 116 -9.17 3.55 1.76
CA VAL A 116 -8.18 2.94 2.67
C VAL A 116 -7.16 3.99 3.13
N LEU A 117 -6.66 4.81 2.21
CA LEU A 117 -5.73 5.90 2.54
C LEU A 117 -6.36 6.90 3.49
N GLN A 118 -7.63 7.26 3.31
CA GLN A 118 -8.32 8.16 4.22
C GLN A 118 -8.42 7.58 5.63
N ASP A 119 -8.67 6.29 5.78
CA ASP A 119 -8.71 5.65 7.10
C ASP A 119 -7.33 5.70 7.79
N VAL A 120 -6.25 5.50 7.04
CA VAL A 120 -4.89 5.66 7.58
C VAL A 120 -4.62 7.11 7.99
N MET A 121 -5.00 8.06 7.13
CA MET A 121 -4.82 9.49 7.39
C MET A 121 -5.61 9.94 8.62
N ASP A 122 -6.85 9.48 8.76
CA ASP A 122 -7.69 9.81 9.91
C ASP A 122 -7.08 9.29 11.23
N GLU A 123 -6.58 8.06 11.24
CA GLU A 123 -5.91 7.53 12.42
C GLU A 123 -4.67 8.35 12.77
N ALA A 124 -3.84 8.65 11.78
CA ALA A 124 -2.63 9.45 12.00
C ALA A 124 -2.98 10.85 12.54
N ALA A 125 -3.99 11.49 11.98
CA ALA A 125 -4.45 12.80 12.43
C ALA A 125 -4.90 12.78 13.90
N ARG A 126 -5.67 11.77 14.29
CA ARG A 126 -6.11 11.62 15.69
C ARG A 126 -4.93 11.42 16.64
N ALA A 127 -3.87 10.80 16.16
CA ALA A 127 -2.65 10.57 16.95
C ALA A 127 -1.64 11.72 16.86
N GLY A 128 -1.95 12.78 16.13
CA GLY A 128 -1.03 13.91 15.91
C GLY A 128 0.19 13.54 15.07
N LYS A 129 0.03 12.60 14.14
CA LYS A 129 1.12 12.06 13.31
C LYS A 129 0.93 12.40 11.85
N GLN A 130 2.02 12.43 11.10
CA GLN A 130 2.00 12.49 9.65
C GLN A 130 1.88 11.10 9.04
N VAL A 131 1.62 11.04 7.73
CA VAL A 131 1.63 9.79 6.94
C VAL A 131 2.72 9.91 5.89
N GLY A 132 3.56 8.88 5.78
CA GLY A 132 4.62 8.84 4.77
C GLY A 132 4.56 7.59 3.92
N ILE A 133 4.94 7.73 2.67
CA ILE A 133 5.03 6.63 1.71
C ILE A 133 6.10 6.95 0.66
N HIS A 134 6.87 5.94 0.26
CA HIS A 134 7.73 6.03 -0.92
C HIS A 134 6.92 5.64 -2.15
N VAL A 135 6.87 6.51 -3.14
CA VAL A 135 6.11 6.28 -4.38
C VAL A 135 7.04 6.39 -5.57
N GLU A 136 7.01 5.40 -6.46
CA GLU A 136 7.73 5.49 -7.73
C GLU A 136 7.22 6.69 -8.52
N LYS A 137 8.15 7.48 -9.10
CA LYS A 137 7.82 8.70 -9.84
C LYS A 137 6.87 8.45 -11.01
N THR A 138 6.93 7.25 -11.58
CA THR A 138 6.10 6.84 -12.72
C THR A 138 4.79 6.16 -12.31
N ASN A 139 4.54 6.02 -11.00
CA ASN A 139 3.31 5.35 -10.52
C ASN A 139 2.09 6.21 -10.85
N PRO A 140 1.08 5.65 -11.55
CA PRO A 140 -0.16 6.38 -11.84
C PRO A 140 -0.88 6.89 -10.58
N ALA A 141 -0.70 6.22 -9.45
CA ALA A 141 -1.29 6.64 -8.17
C ALA A 141 -0.70 7.96 -7.63
N MET A 142 0.39 8.47 -8.20
CA MET A 142 0.97 9.75 -7.80
C MET A 142 -0.06 10.88 -7.84
N THR A 143 -0.94 10.87 -8.84
CA THR A 143 -2.05 11.83 -8.95
C THR A 143 -2.99 11.76 -7.74
N LEU A 144 -3.30 10.56 -7.27
CA LEU A 144 -4.14 10.35 -6.09
C LEU A 144 -3.45 10.92 -4.84
N TYR A 145 -2.17 10.65 -4.65
CA TYR A 145 -1.44 11.17 -3.50
C TYR A 145 -1.41 12.70 -3.47
N HIS A 146 -1.14 13.35 -4.60
CA HIS A 146 -1.21 14.81 -4.69
C HIS A 146 -2.60 15.34 -4.38
N ARG A 147 -3.63 14.69 -4.88
CA ARG A 147 -5.03 15.11 -4.65
C ARG A 147 -5.40 14.98 -3.17
N LEU A 148 -4.86 14.00 -2.47
CA LEU A 148 -5.08 13.81 -1.04
C LEU A 148 -4.27 14.79 -0.17
N GLY A 149 -3.36 15.54 -0.77
CA GLY A 149 -2.56 16.53 -0.04
C GLY A 149 -1.17 16.06 0.35
N PHE A 150 -0.72 14.90 -0.15
CA PHE A 150 0.67 14.47 0.02
C PHE A 150 1.60 15.38 -0.78
N GLN A 151 2.75 15.71 -0.21
CA GLN A 151 3.77 16.51 -0.86
C GLN A 151 5.09 15.77 -0.87
N ARG A 152 5.84 15.92 -1.95
CA ARG A 152 7.19 15.37 -2.02
C ARG A 152 8.09 16.12 -1.05
N THR A 153 8.73 15.39 -0.12
CA THR A 153 9.69 15.93 0.82
C THR A 153 11.13 15.56 0.49
N GLU A 154 11.32 14.42 -0.20
CA GLU A 154 12.65 13.98 -0.63
C GLU A 154 12.55 13.29 -1.99
N ASP A 155 13.54 13.57 -2.83
CA ASP A 155 13.80 12.84 -4.06
C ASP A 155 14.76 11.69 -3.76
N LYS A 156 14.29 10.45 -3.88
CA LYS A 156 15.07 9.24 -3.62
C LYS A 156 15.50 8.55 -4.93
N GLY A 157 15.59 9.28 -6.03
CA GLY A 157 15.92 8.72 -7.33
C GLY A 157 14.70 8.18 -8.05
N VAL A 158 14.52 6.86 -8.06
CA VAL A 158 13.35 6.22 -8.69
C VAL A 158 12.07 6.53 -7.91
N TYR A 159 12.18 6.75 -6.60
CA TYR A 159 11.06 7.02 -5.70
C TYR A 159 11.10 8.46 -5.20
N ASP A 160 9.92 9.00 -4.90
CA ASP A 160 9.76 10.20 -4.08
C ASP A 160 9.24 9.79 -2.71
N LEU A 161 9.77 10.40 -1.66
CA LEU A 161 9.15 10.32 -0.34
C LEU A 161 8.04 11.37 -0.29
N MET A 162 6.80 10.88 -0.14
CA MET A 162 5.60 11.69 -0.06
C MET A 162 5.12 11.73 1.38
N ILE A 163 4.84 12.93 1.90
CA ILE A 163 4.37 13.13 3.27
C ILE A 163 3.06 13.90 3.25
N TRP A 164 2.12 13.44 4.07
CA TRP A 164 0.88 14.14 4.35
C TRP A 164 0.84 14.52 5.83
N THR A 165 0.39 15.74 6.11
CA THR A 165 0.13 16.21 7.47
C THR A 165 -1.28 16.73 7.54
N ALA A 166 -1.94 16.50 8.68
CA ALA A 166 -3.27 17.05 8.90
C ALA A 166 -3.21 18.57 8.86
N SER A 167 -4.16 19.20 8.15
CA SER A 167 -4.28 20.64 8.16
C SER A 167 -4.60 21.10 9.58
N ALA A 168 -3.92 22.17 10.03
CA ALA A 168 -4.31 22.82 11.28
C ALA A 168 -5.77 23.23 11.17
N PRO A 169 -6.61 23.05 12.22
CA PRO A 169 -7.98 23.52 12.17
C PRO A 169 -7.98 25.02 11.85
N ALA A 170 -8.87 25.42 10.95
CA ALA A 170 -9.02 26.83 10.61
C ALA A 170 -9.25 27.61 11.90
N ARG A 171 -8.43 28.64 12.13
CA ARG A 171 -8.64 29.52 13.27
C ARG A 171 -9.98 30.22 13.06
N ALA A 172 -10.85 30.02 14.03
CA ALA A 172 -12.12 30.72 14.03
C ALA A 172 -11.89 32.23 14.15
#